data_3e6f61862261910e574a2bd010d11038
#
_entry.id   3e6f61862261910e574a2bd010d11038
#
_cell.length_a   1.000
_cell.length_b   1.000
_cell.length_c   1.000
_cell.angle_alpha   90.00
_cell.angle_beta   90.00
_cell.angle_gamma   90.00
#
_symmetry.space_group_name_H-M   'P 1'
#
loop_
_entity.id
_entity.type
_entity.pdbx_description
1 polymer ?
#
loop_
_entity_poly.entity_id
_entity_poly.type
_entity_poly.pdbx_seq_one_letter_code
_entity_poly.pdbx_strand_id
1 'polypeptide(L)'
;MGEGFPEDQWPGLLNAMQRVGPSAVVRFVRRASACDRTALWHFVRSAFALREWEGKSLAAITAVCEAGVADMAEREELDEANVLSYNVAADLAPCWPGDDLPRRAEDYHAGLIAADRCIRWREQLRKGADAMAMAHWVRGIHLMGL
;
A
#
# COMPACT_ATOMS: atom_id res chain seq x y z
N MET A 1 22.06 -7.75 -7.96
CA MET A 1 21.48 -6.71 -8.81
C MET A 1 19.96 -6.73 -8.61
N GLY A 2 19.38 -5.65 -8.17
CA GLY A 2 17.93 -5.56 -8.10
C GLY A 2 17.37 -5.49 -9.52
N GLU A 3 16.47 -6.40 -9.85
CA GLU A 3 15.66 -6.24 -11.04
C GLU A 3 14.93 -4.90 -10.93
N GLY A 4 15.21 -4.00 -11.87
CA GLY A 4 14.56 -2.71 -11.91
C GLY A 4 13.06 -2.88 -12.08
N PHE A 5 12.28 -1.96 -11.53
CA PHE A 5 10.85 -1.91 -11.80
C PHE A 5 10.64 -1.73 -13.32
N PRO A 6 9.83 -2.56 -13.98
CA PRO A 6 9.64 -2.52 -15.43
C PRO A 6 8.75 -1.34 -15.84
N GLU A 7 9.27 -0.14 -15.76
CA GLU A 7 8.53 1.11 -15.99
C GLU A 7 7.98 1.25 -17.42
N ASP A 8 8.62 0.62 -18.39
CA ASP A 8 8.16 0.54 -19.78
C ASP A 8 6.83 -0.19 -19.94
N GLN A 9 6.48 -1.08 -19.02
CA GLN A 9 5.23 -1.83 -19.01
C GLN A 9 4.08 -1.11 -18.30
N TRP A 10 4.37 -0.01 -17.63
CA TRP A 10 3.40 0.69 -16.78
C TRP A 10 2.14 1.17 -17.54
N PRO A 11 2.24 1.77 -18.74
CA PRO A 11 1.03 2.19 -19.49
C PRO A 11 0.08 1.03 -19.79
N GLY A 12 0.61 -0.13 -20.15
CA GLY A 12 -0.17 -1.34 -20.39
C GLY A 12 -0.82 -1.87 -19.11
N LEU A 13 -0.11 -1.79 -17.99
CA LEU A 13 -0.63 -2.19 -16.68
C LEU A 13 -1.75 -1.28 -16.20
N LEU A 14 -1.63 0.04 -16.36
CA LEU A 14 -2.69 1.00 -16.04
C LEU A 14 -3.97 0.69 -16.82
N ASN A 15 -3.84 0.44 -18.12
CA ASN A 15 -4.97 0.07 -18.96
C ASN A 15 -5.62 -1.26 -18.51
N ALA A 16 -4.81 -2.25 -18.16
CA ALA A 16 -5.31 -3.53 -17.63
C ALA A 16 -6.01 -3.34 -16.26
N MET A 17 -5.49 -2.48 -15.40
CA MET A 17 -6.10 -2.15 -14.12
C MET A 17 -7.46 -1.49 -14.30
N GLN A 18 -7.60 -0.56 -15.24
CA GLN A 18 -8.88 0.09 -15.54
C GLN A 18 -9.95 -0.89 -16.02
N ARG A 19 -9.56 -1.91 -16.79
CA ARG A 19 -10.50 -2.89 -17.36
C ARG A 19 -10.80 -4.07 -16.44
N VAL A 20 -9.82 -4.53 -15.69
CA VAL A 20 -9.89 -5.78 -14.88
C VAL A 20 -9.92 -5.49 -13.39
N GLY A 21 -9.28 -4.41 -12.96
CA GLY A 21 -9.15 -4.03 -11.57
C GLY A 21 -7.77 -4.35 -10.97
N PRO A 22 -7.63 -4.19 -9.64
CA PRO A 22 -6.35 -4.30 -8.92
C PRO A 22 -5.65 -5.64 -9.05
N SER A 23 -6.37 -6.73 -9.34
CA SER A 23 -5.80 -8.05 -9.59
C SER A 23 -4.80 -8.08 -10.75
N ALA A 24 -4.93 -7.15 -11.71
CA ALA A 24 -3.96 -6.99 -12.80
C ALA A 24 -2.59 -6.57 -12.26
N VAL A 25 -2.57 -5.67 -11.27
CA VAL A 25 -1.32 -5.23 -10.62
C VAL A 25 -0.69 -6.37 -9.82
N VAL A 26 -1.48 -7.13 -9.08
CA VAL A 26 -0.99 -8.31 -8.33
C VAL A 26 -0.29 -9.30 -9.27
N ARG A 27 -0.94 -9.66 -10.37
CA ARG A 27 -0.34 -10.57 -11.36
C ARG A 27 0.95 -10.01 -11.98
N PHE A 28 0.96 -8.72 -12.29
CA PHE A 28 2.14 -8.04 -12.83
C PHE A 28 3.30 -8.07 -11.83
N VAL A 29 3.06 -7.65 -10.59
CA VAL A 29 4.06 -7.62 -9.54
C VAL A 29 4.64 -9.01 -9.31
N ARG A 30 3.81 -10.04 -9.22
CA ARG A 30 4.28 -11.41 -8.98
C ARG A 30 5.11 -11.95 -10.14
N ARG A 31 4.79 -11.60 -11.37
CA ARG A 31 5.62 -11.99 -12.54
C ARG A 31 6.94 -11.24 -12.60
N ALA A 32 6.94 -9.97 -12.19
CA ALA A 32 8.13 -9.12 -12.22
C ALA A 32 9.06 -9.29 -11.02
N SER A 33 8.67 -10.08 -10.02
CA SER A 33 9.36 -10.15 -8.74
C SER A 33 10.03 -11.51 -8.54
N ALA A 34 11.32 -11.48 -8.20
CA ALA A 34 12.09 -12.69 -7.92
C ALA A 34 11.84 -13.25 -6.51
N CYS A 35 11.40 -12.41 -5.56
CA CYS A 35 11.14 -12.80 -4.17
C CYS A 35 10.11 -11.83 -3.53
N ASP A 36 9.66 -12.18 -2.32
CA ASP A 36 8.63 -11.43 -1.59
C ASP A 36 9.03 -9.99 -1.31
N ARG A 37 10.29 -9.74 -0.96
CA ARG A 37 10.79 -8.39 -0.73
C ARG A 37 10.77 -7.54 -2.01
N THR A 38 11.11 -8.13 -3.15
CA THR A 38 11.02 -7.45 -4.45
C THR A 38 9.55 -7.17 -4.80
N ALA A 39 8.65 -8.12 -4.52
CA ALA A 39 7.22 -7.92 -4.69
C ALA A 39 6.69 -6.75 -3.86
N LEU A 40 7.07 -6.65 -2.59
CA LEU A 40 6.74 -5.51 -1.73
C LEU A 40 7.13 -4.18 -2.39
N TRP A 41 8.37 -4.06 -2.83
CA TRP A 41 8.85 -2.82 -3.45
C TRP A 41 8.14 -2.52 -4.78
N HIS A 42 7.80 -3.53 -5.56
CA HIS A 42 7.02 -3.34 -6.78
C HIS A 42 5.58 -2.87 -6.50
N PHE A 43 4.94 -3.36 -5.43
CA PHE A 43 3.65 -2.81 -4.99
C PHE A 43 3.75 -1.35 -4.57
N VAL A 44 4.76 -1.01 -3.77
CA VAL A 44 5.00 0.37 -3.32
C VAL A 44 5.22 1.30 -4.52
N ARG A 45 6.05 0.89 -5.48
CA ARG A 45 6.29 1.69 -6.69
C ARG A 45 5.07 1.80 -7.59
N SER A 46 4.27 0.75 -7.69
CA SER A 46 3.00 0.78 -8.42
C SER A 46 2.02 1.78 -7.82
N ALA A 47 1.89 1.81 -6.51
CA ALA A 47 1.07 2.79 -5.80
C ALA A 47 1.59 4.22 -6.00
N PHE A 48 2.92 4.40 -5.93
CA PHE A 48 3.55 5.69 -6.16
C PHE A 48 3.33 6.20 -7.59
N ALA A 49 3.46 5.33 -8.59
CA ALA A 49 3.21 5.67 -10.00
C ALA A 49 1.73 6.07 -10.22
N LEU A 50 0.78 5.42 -9.55
CA LEU A 50 -0.63 5.82 -9.58
C LEU A 50 -0.87 7.21 -8.97
N ARG A 51 -0.10 7.57 -7.95
CA ARG A 51 -0.19 8.91 -7.33
C ARG A 51 0.21 10.01 -8.31
N GLU A 52 1.17 9.75 -9.19
CA GLU A 52 1.66 10.69 -10.20
C GLU A 52 0.84 10.68 -11.50
N TRP A 53 -0.07 9.73 -11.65
CA TRP A 53 -0.89 9.57 -12.85
C TRP A 53 -1.99 10.63 -12.93
N GLU A 54 -2.27 11.09 -14.15
CA GLU A 54 -3.39 11.97 -14.46
C GLU A 54 -4.71 11.33 -14.03
N GLY A 55 -5.50 12.02 -13.21
CA GLY A 55 -6.71 11.45 -12.61
C GLY A 55 -6.49 10.82 -11.22
N LYS A 56 -5.44 11.20 -10.52
CA LYS A 56 -5.08 10.79 -9.16
C LYS A 56 -6.29 10.45 -8.30
N SER A 57 -6.32 9.24 -7.78
CA SER A 57 -7.40 8.75 -6.95
C SER A 57 -6.85 7.99 -5.75
N LEU A 58 -7.18 8.46 -4.55
CA LEU A 58 -6.86 7.71 -3.32
C LEU A 58 -7.49 6.31 -3.34
N ALA A 59 -8.69 6.18 -3.89
CA ALA A 59 -9.36 4.88 -4.01
C ALA A 59 -8.56 3.91 -4.89
N ALA A 60 -7.99 4.37 -6.01
CA ALA A 60 -7.19 3.52 -6.90
C ALA A 60 -5.87 3.09 -6.23
N ILE A 61 -5.17 4.02 -5.58
CA ILE A 61 -3.94 3.74 -4.83
C ILE A 61 -4.22 2.73 -3.72
N THR A 62 -5.26 2.97 -2.93
CA THR A 62 -5.69 2.10 -1.83
C THR A 62 -6.07 0.71 -2.34
N ALA A 63 -6.84 0.63 -3.42
CA ALA A 63 -7.26 -0.65 -3.99
C ALA A 63 -6.07 -1.52 -4.43
N VAL A 64 -5.05 -0.93 -5.04
CA VAL A 64 -3.83 -1.64 -5.44
C VAL A 64 -3.05 -2.14 -4.23
N CYS A 65 -2.85 -1.27 -3.24
CA CYS A 65 -2.13 -1.66 -2.01
C CYS A 65 -2.90 -2.71 -1.21
N GLU A 66 -4.22 -2.58 -1.08
CA GLU A 66 -5.06 -3.57 -0.40
C GLU A 66 -5.05 -4.93 -1.10
N ALA A 67 -5.07 -4.96 -2.43
CA ALA A 67 -4.91 -6.20 -3.19
C ALA A 67 -3.54 -6.84 -2.95
N GLY A 68 -2.48 -6.04 -2.86
CA GLY A 68 -1.14 -6.50 -2.50
C GLY A 68 -1.06 -7.04 -1.07
N VAL A 69 -1.69 -6.36 -0.11
CA VAL A 69 -1.77 -6.82 1.29
C VAL A 69 -2.51 -8.15 1.38
N ALA A 70 -3.64 -8.28 0.70
CA ALA A 70 -4.41 -9.52 0.69
C ALA A 70 -3.62 -10.68 0.09
N ASP A 71 -2.94 -10.46 -1.03
CA ASP A 71 -2.09 -11.45 -1.68
C ASP A 71 -0.92 -11.90 -0.79
N MET A 72 -0.25 -10.96 -0.13
CA MET A 72 0.83 -11.25 0.81
C MET A 72 0.34 -11.99 2.06
N ALA A 73 -0.79 -11.58 2.62
CA ALA A 73 -1.38 -12.23 3.79
C ALA A 73 -1.82 -13.67 3.48
N GLU A 74 -2.40 -13.91 2.32
CA GLU A 74 -2.77 -15.26 1.86
C GLU A 74 -1.56 -16.18 1.71
N ARG A 75 -0.41 -15.61 1.37
CA ARG A 75 0.86 -16.33 1.26
C ARG A 75 1.64 -16.42 2.57
N GLU A 76 1.08 -15.93 3.67
CA GLU A 76 1.74 -15.85 4.98
C GLU A 76 3.03 -14.99 4.99
N GLU A 77 3.17 -14.07 4.05
CA GLU A 77 4.28 -13.11 3.94
C GLU A 77 4.02 -11.90 4.86
N LEU A 78 3.94 -12.13 6.17
CA LEU A 78 3.49 -11.11 7.13
C LEU A 78 4.49 -9.98 7.34
N ASP A 79 5.80 -10.23 7.12
CA ASP A 79 6.82 -9.18 7.17
C ASP A 79 6.58 -8.11 6.11
N GLU A 80 6.25 -8.53 4.90
CA GLU A 80 5.95 -7.64 3.78
C GLU A 80 4.53 -7.08 3.89
N ALA A 81 3.56 -7.91 4.26
CA ALA A 81 2.17 -7.50 4.41
C ALA A 81 2.00 -6.36 5.42
N ASN A 82 2.72 -6.40 6.57
CA ASN A 82 2.65 -5.33 7.55
C ASN A 82 3.20 -4.00 7.02
N VAL A 83 4.28 -4.03 6.25
CA VAL A 83 4.87 -2.82 5.64
C VAL A 83 3.90 -2.21 4.64
N LEU A 84 3.31 -3.03 3.77
CA LEU A 84 2.36 -2.55 2.77
C LEU A 84 1.07 -2.03 3.44
N SER A 85 0.61 -2.67 4.51
CA SER A 85 -0.53 -2.18 5.30
C SER A 85 -0.24 -0.84 5.99
N TYR A 86 0.97 -0.65 6.51
CA TYR A 86 1.42 0.65 7.00
C TYR A 86 1.37 1.71 5.88
N ASN A 87 1.85 1.37 4.69
CA ASN A 87 1.83 2.29 3.56
C ASN A 87 0.41 2.69 3.15
N VAL A 88 -0.56 1.77 3.19
CA VAL A 88 -1.98 2.11 3.00
C VAL A 88 -2.44 3.17 4.00
N ALA A 89 -2.17 2.95 5.28
CA ALA A 89 -2.53 3.91 6.31
C ALA A 89 -1.82 5.24 6.13
N ALA A 90 -0.53 5.22 5.80
CA ALA A 90 0.28 6.42 5.57
C ALA A 90 -0.19 7.21 4.33
N ASP A 91 -0.50 6.53 3.24
CA ASP A 91 -0.98 7.16 2.00
C ASP A 91 -2.34 7.83 2.18
N LEU A 92 -3.19 7.28 3.04
CA LEU A 92 -4.49 7.85 3.38
C LEU A 92 -4.40 8.98 4.41
N ALA A 93 -3.30 9.12 5.13
CA ALA A 93 -3.09 10.19 6.10
C ALA A 93 -2.80 11.52 5.40
N PRO A 94 -3.49 12.63 5.76
CA PRO A 94 -3.32 13.93 5.10
C PRO A 94 -2.17 14.73 5.71
N CYS A 95 -1.02 14.11 5.93
CA CYS A 95 0.09 14.72 6.67
C CYS A 95 1.37 14.93 5.85
N TRP A 96 1.35 14.56 4.57
CA TRP A 96 2.55 14.62 3.73
C TRP A 96 2.67 15.96 3.01
N PRO A 97 3.88 16.54 2.94
CA PRO A 97 4.12 17.77 2.18
C PRO A 97 3.70 17.60 0.71
N GLY A 98 2.95 18.57 0.19
CA GLY A 98 2.49 18.55 -1.20
C GLY A 98 1.28 17.65 -1.47
N ASP A 99 0.75 16.96 -0.47
CA ASP A 99 -0.48 16.19 -0.58
C ASP A 99 -1.68 17.13 -0.36
N ASP A 100 -2.35 17.49 -1.45
CA ASP A 100 -3.51 18.37 -1.49
C ASP A 100 -4.82 17.61 -1.76
N LEU A 101 -4.78 16.28 -1.82
CA LEU A 101 -5.95 15.45 -2.05
C LEU A 101 -6.88 15.47 -0.83
N PRO A 102 -8.17 15.80 -1.01
CA PRO A 102 -9.12 15.81 0.10
C PRO A 102 -9.37 14.42 0.65
N ARG A 103 -9.54 14.31 1.97
CA ARG A 103 -9.91 13.07 2.67
C ARG A 103 -11.38 13.12 3.07
N ARG A 104 -12.07 12.00 2.87
CA ARG A 104 -13.44 11.77 3.35
C ARG A 104 -13.42 10.83 4.55
N ALA A 105 -14.55 10.71 5.22
CA ALA A 105 -14.68 9.79 6.36
C ALA A 105 -14.28 8.35 6.01
N GLU A 106 -14.61 7.88 4.79
CA GLU A 106 -14.24 6.56 4.31
C GLU A 106 -12.72 6.37 4.22
N ASP A 107 -11.97 7.40 3.84
CA ASP A 107 -10.51 7.36 3.74
C ASP A 107 -9.88 7.20 5.13
N TYR A 108 -10.39 7.93 6.13
CA TYR A 108 -9.94 7.79 7.52
C TYR A 108 -10.30 6.42 8.10
N HIS A 109 -11.49 5.90 7.84
CA HIS A 109 -11.86 4.54 8.26
C HIS A 109 -10.97 3.47 7.62
N ALA A 110 -10.72 3.56 6.32
CA ALA A 110 -9.83 2.63 5.63
C ALA A 110 -8.40 2.70 6.18
N GLY A 111 -7.89 3.90 6.45
CA GLY A 111 -6.59 4.12 7.06
C GLY A 111 -6.50 3.55 8.47
N LEU A 112 -7.55 3.70 9.27
CA LEU A 112 -7.62 3.13 10.62
C LEU A 112 -7.59 1.60 10.60
N ILE A 113 -8.37 0.97 9.71
CA ILE A 113 -8.37 -0.49 9.52
C ILE A 113 -6.97 -0.98 9.13
N ALA A 114 -6.31 -0.29 8.19
CA ALA A 114 -4.97 -0.65 7.76
C ALA A 114 -3.93 -0.49 8.88
N ALA A 115 -4.03 0.57 9.68
CA ALA A 115 -3.16 0.79 10.83
C ALA A 115 -3.35 -0.27 11.92
N ASP A 116 -4.57 -0.61 12.28
CA ASP A 116 -4.89 -1.65 13.26
C ASP A 116 -4.38 -3.03 12.80
N ARG A 117 -4.54 -3.35 11.52
CA ARG A 117 -4.02 -4.57 10.93
C ARG A 117 -2.48 -4.62 10.98
N CYS A 118 -1.82 -3.51 10.65
CA CYS A 118 -0.38 -3.37 10.73
C CYS A 118 0.11 -3.59 12.18
N ILE A 119 -0.55 -2.99 13.17
CA ILE A 119 -0.21 -3.16 14.59
C ILE A 119 -0.28 -4.63 15.00
N ARG A 120 -1.39 -5.32 14.69
CA ARG A 120 -1.55 -6.75 15.02
C ARG A 120 -0.44 -7.61 14.42
N TRP A 121 -0.07 -7.40 13.17
CA TRP A 121 1.01 -8.16 12.54
C TRP A 121 2.37 -7.82 13.13
N ARG A 122 2.64 -6.54 13.45
CA ARG A 122 3.89 -6.13 14.11
C ARG A 122 4.03 -6.72 15.52
N GLU A 123 2.94 -6.82 16.26
CA GLU A 123 2.91 -7.53 17.55
C GLU A 123 3.21 -9.02 17.37
N GLN A 124 2.56 -9.69 16.43
CA GLN A 124 2.79 -11.10 16.12
C GLN A 124 4.24 -11.37 15.70
N LEU A 125 4.82 -10.48 14.92
CA LEU A 125 6.21 -10.55 14.45
C LEU A 125 7.22 -10.05 15.50
N ARG A 126 6.76 -9.57 16.64
CA ARG A 126 7.57 -8.99 17.71
C ARG A 126 8.49 -7.87 17.21
N LYS A 127 7.96 -6.96 16.41
CA LYS A 127 8.70 -5.80 15.91
C LYS A 127 9.10 -4.86 17.05
N GLY A 128 10.22 -4.15 16.84
CA GLY A 128 10.76 -3.23 17.84
C GLY A 128 9.91 -1.97 18.09
N ALA A 129 10.30 -1.21 19.11
CA ALA A 129 9.56 -0.04 19.56
C ALA A 129 9.36 1.03 18.47
N ASP A 130 10.35 1.26 17.61
CA ASP A 130 10.25 2.26 16.54
C ASP A 130 9.18 1.88 15.54
N ALA A 131 9.14 0.62 15.12
CA ALA A 131 8.13 0.12 14.19
C ALA A 131 6.73 0.21 14.80
N MET A 132 6.57 -0.12 16.08
CA MET A 132 5.31 0.00 16.80
C MET A 132 4.87 1.46 16.95
N ALA A 133 5.79 2.35 17.29
CA ALA A 133 5.50 3.79 17.41
C ALA A 133 4.99 4.38 16.10
N MET A 134 5.60 4.03 14.96
CA MET A 134 5.14 4.47 13.64
C MET A 134 3.72 4.00 13.34
N ALA A 135 3.39 2.76 13.66
CA ALA A 135 2.05 2.22 13.43
C ALA A 135 0.99 2.91 14.31
N HIS A 136 1.31 3.16 15.58
CA HIS A 136 0.43 3.89 16.48
C HIS A 136 0.28 5.37 16.10
N TRP A 137 1.34 6.00 15.62
CA TRP A 137 1.30 7.38 15.15
C TRP A 137 0.31 7.54 13.97
N VAL A 138 0.42 6.70 12.95
CA VAL A 138 -0.49 6.78 11.79
C VAL A 138 -1.94 6.43 12.18
N ARG A 139 -2.12 5.50 13.12
CA ARG A 139 -3.43 5.20 13.70
C ARG A 139 -4.05 6.45 14.37
N GLY A 140 -3.25 7.17 15.13
CA GLY A 140 -3.68 8.41 15.81
C GLY A 140 -4.14 9.49 14.82
N ILE A 141 -3.45 9.64 13.68
CA ILE A 141 -3.86 10.59 12.63
C ILE A 141 -5.27 10.26 12.13
N HIS A 142 -5.56 8.99 11.86
CA HIS A 142 -6.88 8.59 11.37
C HIS A 142 -7.98 8.78 12.42
N LEU A 143 -7.68 8.51 13.69
CA LEU A 143 -8.62 8.78 14.78
C LEU A 143 -8.96 10.26 14.92
N MET A 144 -7.98 11.14 14.70
CA MET A 144 -8.23 12.60 14.76
C MET A 144 -9.05 13.12 13.56
N GLY A 145 -9.06 12.39 12.45
CA GLY A 145 -9.82 12.74 11.26
C GLY A 145 -11.31 12.32 11.30
N LEU A 146 -11.63 11.42 12.22
CA LEU A 146 -13.00 10.92 12.41
C LEU A 146 -13.77 11.75 13.45
#